data_d20e1fa52a32c5e06316951a317a7e07
#
_entry.id   d20e1fa52a32c5e06316951a317a7e07
#
_cell.length_a   1.000
_cell.length_b   1.000
_cell.length_c   1.000
_cell.angle_alpha   90.00
_cell.angle_beta   90.00
_cell.angle_gamma   90.00
#
_symmetry.space_group_name_H-M   'P 1'
#
loop_
_entity.id
_entity.type
_entity.pdbx_description
1 polymer ?
#
loop_
_entity_poly.entity_id
_entity_poly.type
_entity_poly.pdbx_seq_one_letter_code
_entity_poly.pdbx_strand_id
1 'polypeptide(L)'
;MAAFAVKHIAEEQGPLLANLKTIRRTPHSYTSREPEASEAAAGGDVYVIEVRKEKAARTYWLGYKYQAKEKYAPAGGGVWKGGFRFRNSATPGDRADGVYFEVLPQITDATLCQWLSTQNPMAELPQPLIDQFEAMIGEHAEAAREYA
;
A
#
# COMPACT_ATOMS: atom_id res chain seq x y z
N MET A 1 -7.42 3.16 -15.40
CA MET A 1 -6.82 3.97 -14.32
C MET A 1 -5.53 3.33 -13.86
N ALA A 2 -4.56 4.15 -13.49
CA ALA A 2 -3.30 3.66 -12.97
C ALA A 2 -3.47 3.03 -11.59
N ALA A 3 -2.65 2.06 -11.26
CA ALA A 3 -2.58 1.46 -9.94
C ALA A 3 -1.13 1.44 -9.47
N PHE A 4 -0.93 1.52 -8.17
CA PHE A 4 0.38 1.70 -7.57
C PHE A 4 0.56 0.72 -6.40
N ALA A 5 1.80 0.30 -6.17
CA ALA A 5 2.14 -0.51 -5.01
C ALA A 5 3.03 0.29 -4.07
N VAL A 6 2.71 0.25 -2.78
CA VAL A 6 3.49 0.88 -1.74
C VAL A 6 3.99 -0.18 -0.78
N LYS A 7 5.29 -0.18 -0.51
CA LYS A 7 5.91 -1.11 0.43
C LYS A 7 5.99 -0.49 1.82
N HIS A 8 5.43 -1.20 2.80
CA HIS A 8 5.49 -0.86 4.22
C HIS A 8 6.46 -1.83 4.89
N ILE A 9 7.61 -1.33 5.33
CA ILE A 9 8.67 -2.17 5.88
C ILE A 9 8.44 -2.34 7.39
N ALA A 10 8.08 -3.55 7.80
CA ALA A 10 7.67 -3.84 9.17
C ALA A 10 8.76 -3.56 10.20
N GLU A 11 10.03 -3.82 9.88
CA GLU A 11 11.14 -3.57 10.81
C GLU A 11 11.36 -2.09 11.08
N GLU A 12 11.04 -1.22 10.12
CA GLU A 12 11.23 0.23 10.26
C GLU A 12 9.98 0.93 10.79
N GLN A 13 8.80 0.44 10.41
CA GLN A 13 7.53 1.14 10.63
C GLN A 13 6.56 0.38 11.53
N GLY A 14 6.91 -0.84 11.94
CA GLY A 14 6.03 -1.72 12.68
C GLY A 14 5.05 -2.46 11.78
N PRO A 15 4.39 -3.52 12.29
CA PRO A 15 3.43 -4.29 11.50
C PRO A 15 2.23 -3.45 11.08
N LEU A 16 1.70 -3.69 9.87
CA LEU A 16 0.47 -3.02 9.41
C LEU A 16 -0.69 -3.24 10.38
N LEU A 17 -0.81 -4.44 10.94
CA LEU A 17 -1.89 -4.77 11.87
C LEU A 17 -1.90 -3.91 13.13
N ALA A 18 -0.74 -3.36 13.52
CA ALA A 18 -0.68 -2.44 14.66
C ALA A 18 -1.44 -1.14 14.37
N ASN A 19 -1.60 -0.77 13.11
CA ASN A 19 -2.29 0.44 12.68
C ASN A 19 -3.66 0.16 12.07
N LEU A 20 -4.16 -1.06 12.20
CA LEU A 20 -5.39 -1.51 11.55
C LEU A 20 -6.59 -0.64 11.91
N LYS A 21 -6.69 -0.22 13.16
CA LYS A 21 -7.80 0.61 13.64
C LYS A 21 -7.87 1.94 12.89
N THR A 22 -6.74 2.55 12.59
CA THR A 22 -6.67 3.79 11.82
C THR A 22 -6.90 3.52 10.34
N ILE A 23 -6.29 2.47 9.80
CA ILE A 23 -6.37 2.12 8.37
C ILE A 23 -7.80 1.88 7.93
N ARG A 24 -8.58 1.13 8.70
CA ARG A 24 -9.97 0.82 8.30
C ARG A 24 -10.91 2.02 8.33
N ARG A 25 -10.52 3.10 9.02
CA ARG A 25 -11.30 4.34 9.06
C ARG A 25 -10.88 5.31 7.95
N THR A 26 -9.58 5.45 7.75
CA THR A 26 -9.01 6.35 6.74
C THR A 26 -7.76 5.70 6.16
N PRO A 27 -7.91 4.81 5.17
CA PRO A 27 -6.74 4.16 4.58
C PRO A 27 -5.82 5.19 3.94
N HIS A 28 -4.53 4.98 4.10
CA HIS A 28 -3.52 5.91 3.61
C HIS A 28 -2.21 5.17 3.39
N SER A 29 -1.32 5.80 2.65
CA SER A 29 0.04 5.33 2.48
C SER A 29 0.98 6.51 2.29
N TYR A 30 2.26 6.27 2.48
CA TYR A 30 3.29 7.29 2.36
C TYR A 30 4.28 6.91 1.27
N THR A 31 4.90 7.92 0.69
CA THR A 31 6.07 7.73 -0.16
C THR A 31 7.15 8.70 0.27
N SER A 32 8.40 8.26 0.23
CA SER A 32 9.57 9.12 0.42
C SER A 32 10.08 9.68 -0.92
N ARG A 33 9.43 9.31 -2.02
CA ARG A 33 9.75 9.84 -3.34
C ARG A 33 9.26 11.29 -3.48
N GLU A 34 9.65 11.92 -4.57
CA GLU A 34 9.25 13.29 -4.88
C GLU A 34 7.72 13.44 -4.98
N PRO A 35 7.21 14.68 -4.84
CA PRO A 35 5.77 14.94 -4.86
C PRO A 35 5.03 14.32 -6.04
N GLU A 36 5.67 14.24 -7.21
CA GLU A 36 5.08 13.71 -8.43
C GLU A 36 4.58 12.27 -8.28
N ALA A 37 5.26 11.46 -7.49
CA ALA A 37 4.83 10.08 -7.25
C ALA A 37 3.48 10.02 -6.54
N SER A 38 3.28 10.88 -5.55
CA SER A 38 2.01 10.98 -4.84
C SER A 38 0.91 11.57 -5.72
N GLU A 39 1.24 12.58 -6.52
CA GLU A 39 0.29 13.19 -7.45
C GLU A 39 -0.17 12.21 -8.52
N ALA A 40 0.77 11.41 -9.06
CA ALA A 40 0.43 10.40 -10.05
C ALA A 40 -0.52 9.34 -9.51
N ALA A 41 -0.42 9.01 -8.22
CA ALA A 41 -1.28 8.01 -7.59
C ALA A 41 -2.68 8.53 -7.28
N ALA A 42 -2.87 9.84 -7.21
CA ALA A 42 -4.19 10.42 -6.88
C ALA A 42 -5.24 10.01 -7.91
N GLY A 43 -6.36 9.47 -7.43
CA GLY A 43 -7.44 8.94 -8.27
C GLY A 43 -7.25 7.49 -8.69
N GLY A 44 -6.09 6.90 -8.44
CA GLY A 44 -5.79 5.51 -8.78
C GLY A 44 -5.91 4.57 -7.58
N ASP A 45 -5.85 3.29 -7.86
CA ASP A 45 -5.83 2.26 -6.82
C ASP A 45 -4.42 2.14 -6.23
N VAL A 46 -4.35 1.97 -4.91
CA VAL A 46 -3.09 1.77 -4.20
C VAL A 46 -3.16 0.45 -3.43
N TYR A 47 -2.20 -0.42 -3.70
CA TYR A 47 -2.03 -1.68 -2.96
C TYR A 47 -0.89 -1.49 -1.97
N VAL A 48 -1.16 -1.72 -0.70
CA VAL A 48 -0.15 -1.56 0.35
C VAL A 48 0.35 -2.93 0.78
N ILE A 49 1.65 -3.13 0.65
CA ILE A 49 2.33 -4.40 0.85
C ILE A 49 3.20 -4.31 2.09
N GLU A 50 2.99 -5.21 3.04
CA GLU A 50 3.89 -5.33 4.18
C GLU A 50 5.11 -6.15 3.77
N VAL A 51 6.28 -5.61 4.00
CA VAL A 51 7.56 -6.30 3.77
C VAL A 51 8.08 -6.76 5.12
N ARG A 52 8.29 -8.06 5.28
CA ARG A 52 8.89 -8.65 6.48
C ARG A 52 10.25 -9.24 6.11
N LYS A 53 11.23 -8.97 6.94
CA LYS A 53 12.54 -9.57 6.77
C LYS A 53 12.62 -10.79 7.68
N GLU A 54 12.74 -11.96 7.07
CA GLU A 54 12.87 -13.22 7.80
C GLU A 54 14.22 -13.84 7.47
N LYS A 55 15.14 -13.86 8.45
CA LYS A 55 16.53 -14.28 8.27
C LYS A 55 17.19 -13.43 7.17
N ALA A 56 17.67 -14.04 6.09
CA ALA A 56 18.29 -13.33 4.96
C ALA A 56 17.30 -13.02 3.83
N ALA A 57 16.05 -13.43 3.97
CA ALA A 57 15.03 -13.28 2.92
C ALA A 57 13.96 -12.25 3.30
N ARG A 58 13.39 -11.62 2.30
CA ARG A 58 12.20 -10.75 2.48
C ARG A 58 10.97 -11.50 2.04
N THR A 59 9.89 -11.35 2.80
CA THR A 59 8.57 -11.85 2.44
C THR A 59 7.62 -10.67 2.25
N TYR A 60 6.62 -10.87 1.40
CA TYR A 60 5.68 -9.82 0.99
C TYR A 60 4.25 -10.27 1.31
N TRP A 61 3.46 -9.38 1.90
CA TRP A 61 2.12 -9.68 2.38
C TRP A 61 1.17 -8.57 1.95
N LEU A 62 0.04 -8.93 1.34
CA LEU A 62 -0.94 -7.93 0.94
C LEU A 62 -1.72 -7.44 2.15
N GLY A 63 -1.60 -6.16 2.47
CA GLY A 63 -2.25 -5.56 3.63
C GLY A 63 -3.62 -4.99 3.31
N TYR A 64 -3.66 -4.09 2.36
CA TYR A 64 -4.92 -3.45 1.98
C TYR A 64 -4.81 -2.77 0.61
N LYS A 65 -5.99 -2.49 0.05
CA LYS A 65 -6.15 -1.74 -1.20
C LYS A 65 -7.12 -0.59 -0.94
N TYR A 66 -6.85 0.57 -1.49
CA TYR A 66 -7.78 1.69 -1.44
C TYR A 66 -7.61 2.57 -2.68
N GLN A 67 -8.63 3.38 -2.97
CA GLN A 67 -8.52 4.39 -4.01
C GLN A 67 -7.99 5.69 -3.41
N ALA A 68 -6.88 6.17 -3.94
CA ALA A 68 -6.28 7.42 -3.46
C ALA A 68 -7.08 8.60 -4.00
N LYS A 69 -7.67 9.39 -3.12
CA LYS A 69 -8.54 10.52 -3.51
C LYS A 69 -7.93 11.86 -3.13
N GLU A 70 -7.09 11.91 -2.14
CA GLU A 70 -6.58 13.15 -1.58
C GLU A 70 -5.08 13.07 -1.37
N LYS A 71 -4.38 14.09 -1.84
CA LYS A 71 -2.97 14.27 -1.56
C LYS A 71 -2.80 14.89 -0.18
N TYR A 72 -1.85 14.37 0.56
CA TYR A 72 -1.63 14.81 1.93
C TYR A 72 -0.14 15.02 2.17
N ALA A 73 0.23 16.20 2.67
CA ALA A 73 1.57 16.47 3.14
C ALA A 73 1.62 16.25 4.66
N PRO A 74 2.65 15.55 5.19
CA PRO A 74 2.78 15.36 6.64
C PRO A 74 2.80 16.69 7.38
N ALA A 75 2.19 16.71 8.56
CA ALA A 75 2.22 17.89 9.43
C ALA A 75 3.67 18.28 9.74
N GLY A 76 3.98 19.58 9.61
CA GLY A 76 5.34 20.07 9.82
C GLY A 76 6.22 20.05 8.58
N GLY A 77 5.68 19.68 7.40
CA GLY A 77 6.41 19.69 6.14
C GLY A 77 7.68 18.86 6.16
N GLY A 78 7.67 17.74 6.88
CA GLY A 78 8.85 17.01 7.26
C GLY A 78 9.74 16.55 6.12
N VAL A 79 11.00 16.91 6.19
CA VAL A 79 12.06 16.29 5.41
C VAL A 79 12.46 15.01 6.14
N TRP A 80 12.45 13.89 5.44
CA TRP A 80 12.89 12.63 6.02
C TRP A 80 13.93 11.99 5.13
N LYS A 81 15.12 11.73 5.67
CA LYS A 81 16.27 11.17 4.94
C LYS A 81 16.53 11.85 3.59
N GLY A 82 16.44 13.18 3.57
CA GLY A 82 16.73 13.97 2.38
C GLY A 82 15.59 14.18 1.41
N GLY A 83 14.37 13.75 1.76
CA GLY A 83 13.19 13.94 0.91
C GLY A 83 11.95 14.32 1.69
N PHE A 84 10.92 14.78 0.97
CA PHE A 84 9.61 15.03 1.55
C PHE A 84 8.80 13.75 1.56
N ARG A 85 8.02 13.55 2.62
CA ARG A 85 7.03 12.48 2.69
C ARG A 85 5.68 13.01 2.27
N PHE A 86 5.00 12.25 1.45
CA PHE A 86 3.62 12.52 1.06
C PHE A 86 2.74 11.33 1.42
N ARG A 87 1.52 11.65 1.80
CA ARG A 87 0.53 10.65 2.13
C ARG A 87 -0.64 10.78 1.16
N ASN A 88 -0.98 9.69 0.48
CA ASN A 88 -2.24 9.58 -0.21
C ASN A 88 -3.23 8.87 0.71
N SER A 89 -4.42 9.44 0.85
CA SER A 89 -5.46 8.89 1.69
C SER A 89 -6.81 9.07 1.03
N ALA A 90 -7.77 8.25 1.42
CA ALA A 90 -9.16 8.50 1.08
C ALA A 90 -9.62 9.77 1.81
N THR A 91 -10.57 10.48 1.23
CA THR A 91 -11.15 11.66 1.86
C THR A 91 -11.85 11.25 3.17
N PRO A 92 -11.56 11.93 4.29
CA PRO A 92 -12.20 11.61 5.55
C PRO A 92 -13.72 11.64 5.45
N GLY A 93 -14.37 10.60 5.97
CA GLY A 93 -15.83 10.46 5.93
C GLY A 93 -16.36 9.77 4.70
N ASP A 94 -15.58 9.65 3.63
CA ASP A 94 -15.97 8.91 2.44
C ASP A 94 -15.59 7.43 2.60
N ARG A 95 -16.42 6.58 2.02
CA ARG A 95 -16.09 5.17 1.93
C ARG A 95 -14.97 4.99 0.92
N ALA A 96 -13.88 4.38 1.34
CA ALA A 96 -12.77 4.09 0.45
C ALA A 96 -13.10 2.87 -0.42
N ASP A 97 -12.86 2.98 -1.72
CA ASP A 97 -13.02 1.85 -2.63
C ASP A 97 -11.85 0.89 -2.46
N GLY A 98 -12.13 -0.29 -1.94
CA GLY A 98 -11.12 -1.30 -1.72
C GLY A 98 -11.45 -2.20 -0.54
N VAL A 99 -10.42 -2.90 -0.08
CA VAL A 99 -10.54 -3.85 1.03
C VAL A 99 -9.28 -3.80 1.89
N TYR A 100 -9.41 -4.23 3.15
CA TYR A 100 -8.28 -4.49 4.03
C TYR A 100 -8.36 -5.92 4.56
N PHE A 101 -7.23 -6.43 5.02
CA PHE A 101 -7.15 -7.78 5.58
C PHE A 101 -6.78 -7.72 7.06
N GLU A 102 -7.51 -8.44 7.90
CA GLU A 102 -7.17 -8.61 9.31
C GLU A 102 -6.09 -9.68 9.48
N VAL A 103 -6.03 -10.63 8.54
CA VAL A 103 -4.96 -11.61 8.41
C VAL A 103 -4.40 -11.44 7.01
N LEU A 104 -3.16 -11.00 6.90
CA LEU A 104 -2.57 -10.65 5.62
C LEU A 104 -2.25 -11.92 4.81
N PRO A 105 -2.74 -12.05 3.57
CA PRO A 105 -2.31 -13.14 2.71
C PRO A 105 -0.89 -12.90 2.20
N GLN A 106 -0.09 -13.96 2.17
CA GLN A 106 1.28 -13.89 1.67
C GLN A 106 1.30 -13.87 0.14
N ILE A 107 2.14 -13.02 -0.42
CA ILE A 107 2.40 -12.99 -1.86
C ILE A 107 3.48 -14.01 -2.16
N THR A 108 3.13 -15.05 -2.90
CA THR A 108 4.03 -16.16 -3.20
C THR A 108 4.43 -16.25 -4.67
N ASP A 109 3.77 -15.50 -5.56
CA ASP A 109 4.10 -15.48 -6.97
C ASP A 109 5.50 -14.93 -7.19
N ALA A 110 6.35 -15.70 -7.87
CA ALA A 110 7.76 -15.35 -8.08
C ALA A 110 7.92 -14.06 -8.88
N THR A 111 7.11 -13.85 -9.91
CA THR A 111 7.17 -12.66 -10.78
C THR A 111 6.81 -11.41 -9.98
N LEU A 112 5.74 -11.48 -9.19
CA LEU A 112 5.30 -10.36 -8.38
C LEU A 112 6.31 -10.04 -7.27
N CYS A 113 6.85 -11.05 -6.59
CA CYS A 113 7.90 -10.85 -5.58
C CYS A 113 9.15 -10.21 -6.18
N GLN A 114 9.57 -10.66 -7.36
CA GLN A 114 10.72 -10.10 -8.06
C GLN A 114 10.48 -8.62 -8.38
N TRP A 115 9.30 -8.29 -8.89
CA TRP A 115 8.96 -6.90 -9.21
C TRP A 115 8.98 -6.03 -7.95
N LEU A 116 8.36 -6.50 -6.85
CA LEU A 116 8.35 -5.78 -5.58
C LEU A 116 9.76 -5.55 -5.03
N SER A 117 10.66 -6.50 -5.23
CA SER A 117 12.04 -6.39 -4.72
C SER A 117 12.86 -5.32 -5.43
N THR A 118 12.49 -4.95 -6.66
CA THR A 118 13.27 -4.04 -7.50
C THR A 118 12.67 -2.63 -7.61
N GLN A 119 11.42 -2.44 -7.17
CA GLN A 119 10.73 -1.17 -7.34
C GLN A 119 10.85 -0.26 -6.13
N ASN A 120 10.85 1.04 -6.40
CA ASN A 120 10.80 2.07 -5.37
C ASN A 120 9.41 2.13 -4.71
N PRO A 121 9.28 2.74 -3.53
CA PRO A 121 7.98 2.98 -2.94
C PRO A 121 7.04 3.74 -3.89
N MET A 122 5.78 3.35 -3.90
CA MET A 122 4.73 3.94 -4.74
C MET A 122 5.05 3.85 -6.25
N ALA A 123 5.46 2.68 -6.70
CA ALA A 123 5.70 2.41 -8.11
C ALA A 123 4.41 2.04 -8.83
N GLU A 124 4.28 2.50 -10.08
CA GLU A 124 3.13 2.14 -10.92
C GLU A 124 3.19 0.67 -11.33
N LEU A 125 2.04 0.00 -11.19
CA LEU A 125 1.92 -1.42 -11.49
C LEU A 125 1.59 -1.65 -12.97
N PRO A 126 2.30 -2.57 -13.66
CA PRO A 126 1.86 -3.05 -14.96
C PRO A 126 0.58 -3.89 -14.79
N GLN A 127 -0.27 -3.89 -15.82
CA GLN A 127 -1.57 -4.55 -15.79
C GLN A 127 -1.52 -6.03 -15.37
N PRO A 128 -0.57 -6.86 -15.84
CA PRO A 128 -0.51 -8.25 -15.40
C PRO A 128 -0.35 -8.42 -13.88
N LEU A 129 0.33 -7.50 -13.23
CA LEU A 129 0.51 -7.55 -11.77
C LEU A 129 -0.71 -7.02 -11.02
N ILE A 130 -1.42 -6.05 -11.59
CA ILE A 130 -2.73 -5.63 -11.08
C ILE A 130 -3.67 -6.82 -11.07
N ASP A 131 -3.71 -7.59 -12.16
CA ASP A 131 -4.56 -8.77 -12.27
C ASP A 131 -4.21 -9.82 -11.22
N GLN A 132 -2.94 -9.97 -10.89
CA GLN A 132 -2.51 -10.89 -9.83
C GLN A 132 -3.00 -10.45 -8.45
N PHE A 133 -2.92 -9.15 -8.14
CA PHE A 133 -3.45 -8.64 -6.88
C PHE A 133 -4.95 -8.82 -6.79
N GLU A 134 -5.69 -8.56 -7.87
CA GLU A 134 -7.14 -8.75 -7.89
C GLU A 134 -7.52 -10.23 -7.73
N ALA A 135 -6.76 -11.13 -8.34
CA ALA A 135 -6.94 -12.57 -8.15
C ALA A 135 -6.70 -12.99 -6.69
N MET A 136 -5.68 -12.45 -6.04
CA MET A 136 -5.42 -12.70 -4.62
C MET A 136 -6.58 -12.23 -3.74
N ILE A 137 -7.10 -11.05 -4.01
CA ILE A 137 -8.25 -10.52 -3.26
C ILE A 137 -9.44 -11.45 -3.42
N GLY A 138 -9.70 -11.94 -4.63
CA GLY A 138 -10.77 -12.90 -4.89
C GLY A 138 -10.56 -14.24 -4.18
N GLU A 139 -9.34 -14.76 -4.17
CA GLU A 139 -9.00 -16.02 -3.49
C GLU A 139 -9.15 -15.91 -1.98
N HIS A 140 -8.93 -14.74 -1.41
CA HIS A 140 -9.01 -14.48 0.02
C HIS A 140 -10.22 -13.62 0.39
N ALA A 141 -11.29 -13.69 -0.40
CA ALA A 141 -12.48 -12.85 -0.22
C ALA A 141 -13.12 -12.99 1.17
N GLU A 142 -13.05 -14.17 1.76
CA GLU A 142 -13.58 -14.43 3.11
C GLU A 142 -12.82 -13.68 4.21
N ALA A 143 -11.54 -13.36 3.98
CA ALA A 143 -10.71 -12.61 4.91
C ALA A 143 -10.68 -11.11 4.59
N ALA A 144 -11.15 -10.72 3.42
CA ALA A 144 -11.20 -9.32 3.00
C ALA A 144 -12.37 -8.60 3.66
N ARG A 145 -12.13 -7.36 4.11
CA ARG A 145 -13.13 -6.54 4.79
C ARG A 145 -13.28 -5.21 4.07
N GLU A 146 -14.50 -4.70 4.02
CA GLU A 146 -14.77 -3.37 3.50
C GLU A 146 -14.45 -2.31 4.55
N TYR A 147 -14.06 -1.13 4.09
CA TYR A 147 -13.79 -0.01 4.97
C TYR A 147 -15.07 0.50 5.63
N ALA A 148 -14.93 0.94 6.85
CA ALA A 148 -16.05 1.44 7.63
C ALA A 148 -16.49 2.85 7.18
#